data_c99b27b57648b403f0970b822dab94e4
#
_entry.id   c99b27b57648b403f0970b822dab94e4
#
_cell.length_a   1.000
_cell.length_b   1.000
_cell.length_c   1.000
_cell.angle_alpha   90.00
_cell.angle_beta   90.00
_cell.angle_gamma   90.00
#
_symmetry.space_group_name_H-M   'P 1'
#
loop_
_entity.id
_entity.type
_entity.pdbx_description
1 polymer ?
#
loop_
_entity_poly.entity_id
_entity_poly.type
_entity_poly.pdbx_seq_one_letter_code
_entity_poly.pdbx_strand_id
1 'polypeptide(L)'
;LPMFGEYAMNYLNSNTEIISDELTKKSKEYANIKIIKGYVRSMFDIAEILCYIEFNRTTKIIQCITAPKKMALEEKRIREGNQALSSEELTDWIEAVNNDLNNHLLTLHDYTLFMLTLYLGDRKSETYALQWKYIDFNKNTVRLKYALDKYQRKTHTKGWKDTVIQAPEVVMTLLREWKSAQAEQLLKLKIIQTPDQYLFTYSKPSGEVNCPVHADYLNYRINAIKKRHPELAQLSPHKLRHTYATIAREGGANMNQISNALTHSDISTTKIYVNTPDVVDKSVFEAFQKGLNKCD
;
A
#
# COMPACT_ATOMS: atom_id res chain seq x y z
N LEU A 1 -20.19 24.47 -0.54
CA LEU A 1 -19.27 24.19 0.58
C LEU A 1 -19.56 25.15 1.72
N PRO A 2 -19.70 24.70 2.97
CA PRO A 2 -19.99 25.56 4.12
C PRO A 2 -19.02 26.74 4.28
N MET A 3 -17.77 26.60 3.80
CA MET A 3 -16.72 27.63 3.89
C MET A 3 -17.07 28.92 3.13
N PHE A 4 -17.80 28.82 2.04
CA PHE A 4 -18.04 29.93 1.12
C PHE A 4 -19.52 30.12 0.75
N GLY A 5 -20.42 29.37 1.41
CA GLY A 5 -21.83 29.29 1.03
C GLY A 5 -22.60 30.60 1.12
N GLU A 6 -22.07 31.60 1.80
CA GLU A 6 -22.67 32.93 1.96
C GLU A 6 -22.24 33.92 0.86
N TYR A 7 -21.27 33.52 0.02
CA TYR A 7 -20.69 34.42 -0.98
C TYR A 7 -21.03 34.01 -2.41
N ALA A 8 -21.30 34.98 -3.26
CA ALA A 8 -21.41 34.73 -4.70
C ALA A 8 -20.04 34.44 -5.33
N MET A 9 -19.99 33.62 -6.38
CA MET A 9 -18.73 33.17 -7.01
C MET A 9 -17.94 34.35 -7.62
N ASN A 10 -18.61 35.29 -8.25
CA ASN A 10 -18.00 36.51 -8.80
C ASN A 10 -17.40 37.40 -7.71
N TYR A 11 -18.06 37.50 -6.54
CA TYR A 11 -17.54 38.24 -5.40
C TYR A 11 -16.25 37.59 -4.85
N LEU A 12 -16.26 36.27 -4.63
CA LEU A 12 -15.06 35.55 -4.18
C LEU A 12 -13.93 35.64 -5.20
N ASN A 13 -14.24 35.58 -6.49
CA ASN A 13 -13.23 35.69 -7.55
C ASN A 13 -12.59 37.06 -7.62
N SER A 14 -13.33 38.12 -7.19
CA SER A 14 -12.83 39.50 -7.10
C SER A 14 -12.10 39.78 -5.77
N ASN A 15 -12.45 39.06 -4.69
CA ASN A 15 -11.90 39.21 -3.33
C ASN A 15 -11.19 37.94 -2.93
N THR A 16 -10.11 37.59 -3.64
CA THR A 16 -9.39 36.32 -3.50
C THR A 16 -8.67 36.16 -2.17
N GLU A 17 -8.46 37.24 -1.41
CA GLU A 17 -7.95 37.24 -0.04
C GLU A 17 -8.84 36.41 0.91
N ILE A 18 -10.17 36.44 0.75
CA ILE A 18 -11.11 35.66 1.54
C ILE A 18 -10.80 34.14 1.36
N ILE A 19 -10.52 33.73 0.13
CA ILE A 19 -10.16 32.33 -0.18
C ILE A 19 -8.81 31.99 0.42
N SER A 20 -7.83 32.89 0.32
CA SER A 20 -6.51 32.74 0.87
C SER A 20 -6.57 32.54 2.39
N ASP A 21 -7.31 33.39 3.09
CA ASP A 21 -7.40 33.37 4.56
C ASP A 21 -8.09 32.10 5.05
N GLU A 22 -9.21 31.71 4.45
CA GLU A 22 -9.91 30.48 4.84
C GLU A 22 -9.09 29.22 4.54
N LEU A 23 -8.43 29.15 3.39
CA LEU A 23 -7.56 28.01 3.08
C LEU A 23 -6.32 27.98 3.97
N THR A 24 -5.76 29.13 4.32
CA THR A 24 -4.64 29.24 5.27
C THR A 24 -5.05 28.77 6.67
N LYS A 25 -6.23 29.15 7.14
CA LYS A 25 -6.80 28.66 8.38
C LYS A 25 -6.98 27.14 8.34
N LYS A 26 -7.58 26.60 7.28
CA LYS A 26 -7.75 25.15 7.09
C LYS A 26 -6.42 24.39 6.97
N SER A 27 -5.37 25.02 6.44
CA SER A 27 -4.06 24.38 6.33
C SER A 27 -3.40 24.11 7.69
N LYS A 28 -3.79 24.82 8.74
CA LYS A 28 -3.37 24.58 10.14
C LYS A 28 -4.17 23.44 10.79
N GLU A 29 -5.41 23.22 10.32
CA GLU A 29 -6.29 22.16 10.84
C GLU A 29 -6.08 20.81 10.12
N TYR A 30 -5.89 20.84 8.80
CA TYR A 30 -5.84 19.64 7.95
C TYR A 30 -4.48 19.41 7.31
N ALA A 31 -3.89 18.24 7.53
CA ALA A 31 -2.62 17.88 6.90
C ALA A 31 -2.74 17.75 5.37
N ASN A 32 -3.89 17.26 4.86
CA ASN A 32 -4.12 17.10 3.43
C ASN A 32 -4.89 18.25 2.80
N ILE A 33 -4.42 19.48 3.04
CA ILE A 33 -5.01 20.70 2.45
C ILE A 33 -5.03 20.66 0.91
N LYS A 34 -4.17 19.83 0.28
CA LYS A 34 -4.13 19.68 -1.18
C LYS A 34 -5.48 19.27 -1.77
N ILE A 35 -6.23 18.42 -1.08
CA ILE A 35 -7.57 17.98 -1.52
C ILE A 35 -8.53 19.16 -1.50
N ILE A 36 -8.55 19.95 -0.40
CA ILE A 36 -9.43 21.12 -0.27
C ILE A 36 -9.08 22.17 -1.33
N LYS A 37 -7.79 22.46 -1.51
CA LYS A 37 -7.28 23.32 -2.59
C LYS A 37 -7.74 22.85 -3.97
N GLY A 38 -7.71 21.54 -4.22
CA GLY A 38 -8.18 20.94 -5.47
C GLY A 38 -9.67 21.17 -5.70
N TYR A 39 -10.51 20.95 -4.69
CA TYR A 39 -11.95 21.23 -4.80
C TYR A 39 -12.26 22.70 -5.05
N VAL A 40 -11.63 23.60 -4.29
CA VAL A 40 -11.82 25.04 -4.48
C VAL A 40 -11.42 25.44 -5.90
N ARG A 41 -10.26 25.01 -6.38
CA ARG A 41 -9.82 25.28 -7.75
C ARG A 41 -10.83 24.78 -8.78
N SER A 42 -11.27 23.52 -8.67
CA SER A 42 -12.24 22.93 -9.61
C SER A 42 -13.57 23.67 -9.62
N MET A 43 -14.02 24.21 -8.48
CA MET A 43 -15.25 25.04 -8.43
C MET A 43 -15.10 26.30 -9.27
N PHE A 44 -13.96 27.00 -9.17
CA PHE A 44 -13.72 28.22 -9.95
C PHE A 44 -13.47 27.94 -11.43
N ASP A 45 -12.79 26.81 -11.75
CA ASP A 45 -12.63 26.37 -13.14
C ASP A 45 -13.99 26.06 -13.79
N ILE A 46 -14.92 25.42 -13.06
CA ILE A 46 -16.30 25.19 -13.54
C ILE A 46 -17.08 26.49 -13.67
N ALA A 47 -16.94 27.43 -12.73
CA ALA A 47 -17.61 28.73 -12.79
C ALA A 47 -17.16 29.57 -14.01
N GLU A 48 -15.88 29.45 -14.38
CA GLU A 48 -15.35 30.05 -15.61
C GLU A 48 -15.94 29.38 -16.86
N ILE A 49 -15.96 28.04 -16.92
CA ILE A 49 -16.56 27.26 -18.03
C ILE A 49 -18.05 27.62 -18.22
N LEU A 50 -18.78 27.81 -17.12
CA LEU A 50 -20.21 28.17 -17.13
C LEU A 50 -20.46 29.67 -17.28
N CYS A 51 -19.44 30.50 -17.52
CA CYS A 51 -19.51 31.93 -17.65
C CYS A 51 -20.12 32.69 -16.44
N TYR A 52 -20.02 32.10 -15.23
CA TYR A 52 -20.36 32.80 -13.98
C TYR A 52 -19.29 33.79 -13.55
N ILE A 53 -18.06 33.59 -14.01
CA ILE A 53 -16.91 34.48 -13.87
C ILE A 53 -16.19 34.55 -15.21
N GLU A 54 -15.54 35.68 -15.48
CA GLU A 54 -14.84 35.93 -16.76
C GLU A 54 -13.57 35.07 -16.86
N PHE A 55 -12.79 34.96 -15.76
CA PHE A 55 -11.63 34.10 -15.65
C PHE A 55 -11.32 33.76 -14.17
N ASN A 56 -10.70 32.60 -13.94
CA ASN A 56 -10.36 32.14 -12.61
C ASN A 56 -9.12 32.84 -12.05
N ARG A 57 -9.31 33.79 -11.13
CA ARG A 57 -8.23 34.54 -10.43
C ARG A 57 -7.60 33.75 -9.27
N THR A 58 -8.23 32.67 -8.82
CA THR A 58 -7.86 31.98 -7.59
C THR A 58 -6.65 31.03 -7.74
N THR A 59 -6.33 30.60 -8.97
CA THR A 59 -5.34 29.56 -9.25
C THR A 59 -3.97 29.87 -8.65
N LYS A 60 -3.44 31.07 -8.84
CA LYS A 60 -2.11 31.48 -8.32
C LYS A 60 -2.12 31.58 -6.80
N ILE A 61 -3.17 32.14 -6.21
CA ILE A 61 -3.31 32.31 -4.76
C ILE A 61 -3.37 30.94 -4.06
N ILE A 62 -4.19 30.03 -4.58
CA ILE A 62 -4.28 28.66 -4.07
C ILE A 62 -2.92 27.95 -4.10
N GLN A 63 -2.08 28.20 -5.12
CA GLN A 63 -0.73 27.62 -5.18
C GLN A 63 0.18 28.11 -4.06
N CYS A 64 0.10 29.39 -3.69
CA CYS A 64 0.94 30.01 -2.66
C CYS A 64 0.65 29.53 -1.22
N ILE A 65 -0.53 28.93 -0.97
CA ILE A 65 -0.89 28.48 0.37
C ILE A 65 -0.03 27.28 0.78
N THR A 66 0.70 27.43 1.88
CA THR A 66 1.54 26.39 2.46
C THR A 66 0.71 25.31 3.18
N ALA A 67 1.35 24.24 3.61
CA ALA A 67 0.72 23.15 4.34
C ALA A 67 1.48 22.90 5.67
N PRO A 68 1.45 23.84 6.64
CA PRO A 68 2.27 23.77 7.86
C PRO A 68 2.00 22.51 8.69
N LYS A 69 0.75 22.06 8.79
CA LYS A 69 0.42 20.82 9.49
C LYS A 69 1.01 19.58 8.81
N LYS A 70 1.03 19.55 7.47
CA LYS A 70 1.68 18.47 6.72
C LYS A 70 3.19 18.48 6.96
N MET A 71 3.81 19.66 6.94
CA MET A 71 5.26 19.80 7.19
C MET A 71 5.64 19.34 8.59
N ALA A 72 4.90 19.78 9.61
CA ALA A 72 5.12 19.35 10.98
C ALA A 72 4.97 17.82 11.20
N LEU A 73 4.00 17.21 10.53
CA LEU A 73 3.82 15.76 10.56
C LEU A 73 4.96 15.02 9.82
N GLU A 74 5.45 15.56 8.72
CA GLU A 74 6.57 14.99 7.97
C GLU A 74 7.87 15.08 8.77
N GLU A 75 8.16 16.24 9.38
CA GLU A 75 9.29 16.41 10.30
C GLU A 75 9.21 15.48 11.51
N LYS A 76 8.00 15.26 12.04
CA LYS A 76 7.77 14.28 13.10
C LYS A 76 8.09 12.87 12.61
N ARG A 77 7.62 12.47 11.41
CA ARG A 77 7.92 11.16 10.80
C ARG A 77 9.42 10.95 10.58
N ILE A 78 10.13 11.99 10.11
CA ILE A 78 11.59 11.94 9.91
C ILE A 78 12.30 11.77 11.24
N ARG A 79 11.89 12.49 12.28
CA ARG A 79 12.49 12.40 13.63
C ARG A 79 12.21 11.05 14.29
N GLU A 80 11.02 10.51 14.14
CA GLU A 80 10.63 9.20 14.70
C GLU A 80 11.24 8.01 13.94
N GLY A 81 11.94 8.27 12.84
CA GLY A 81 12.82 7.32 12.13
C GLY A 81 12.18 6.06 11.52
N ASN A 82 10.86 5.85 11.60
CA ASN A 82 10.28 4.53 11.51
C ASN A 82 9.31 4.32 10.35
N GLN A 83 9.75 4.57 9.12
CA GLN A 83 8.96 4.16 7.93
C GLN A 83 9.10 2.66 7.60
N ALA A 84 10.17 2.03 8.03
CA ALA A 84 10.46 0.60 7.87
C ALA A 84 10.72 -0.05 9.24
N LEU A 85 10.63 -1.36 9.33
CA LEU A 85 11.18 -2.12 10.44
C LEU A 85 12.69 -2.27 10.23
N SER A 86 13.45 -2.37 11.33
CA SER A 86 14.81 -2.91 11.28
C SER A 86 14.79 -4.40 10.91
N SER A 87 15.95 -4.97 10.57
CA SER A 87 16.06 -6.41 10.32
C SER A 87 15.67 -7.25 11.54
N GLU A 88 16.07 -6.81 12.73
CA GLU A 88 15.73 -7.44 14.02
C GLU A 88 14.22 -7.38 14.27
N GLU A 89 13.62 -6.19 14.18
CA GLU A 89 12.16 -6.02 14.34
C GLU A 89 11.36 -6.87 13.32
N LEU A 90 11.87 -7.05 12.10
CA LEU A 90 11.24 -7.91 11.12
C LEU A 90 11.39 -9.39 11.47
N THR A 91 12.55 -9.80 11.98
CA THR A 91 12.79 -11.17 12.47
C THR A 91 11.81 -11.50 13.59
N ASP A 92 11.65 -10.62 14.59
CA ASP A 92 10.67 -10.80 15.67
C ASP A 92 9.24 -10.99 15.12
N TRP A 93 8.84 -10.20 14.10
CA TRP A 93 7.55 -10.36 13.44
C TRP A 93 7.41 -11.72 12.73
N ILE A 94 8.45 -12.17 12.02
CA ILE A 94 8.45 -13.47 11.33
C ILE A 94 8.35 -14.60 12.34
N GLU A 95 9.09 -14.54 13.43
CA GLU A 95 9.02 -15.53 14.51
C GLU A 95 7.63 -15.58 15.16
N ALA A 96 7.04 -14.41 15.45
CA ALA A 96 5.71 -14.34 16.01
C ALA A 96 4.64 -14.95 15.09
N VAL A 97 4.67 -14.67 13.79
CA VAL A 97 3.69 -15.25 12.84
C VAL A 97 3.93 -16.75 12.63
N ASN A 98 5.18 -17.23 12.67
CA ASN A 98 5.52 -18.66 12.65
C ASN A 98 4.98 -19.38 13.89
N ASN A 99 5.21 -18.80 15.06
CA ASN A 99 4.69 -19.34 16.33
C ASN A 99 3.17 -19.36 16.35
N ASP A 100 2.52 -18.30 15.89
CA ASP A 100 1.05 -18.22 15.79
C ASP A 100 0.49 -19.29 14.83
N LEU A 101 1.15 -19.54 13.69
CA LEU A 101 0.76 -20.61 12.76
C LEU A 101 0.89 -21.97 13.43
N ASN A 102 2.03 -22.27 14.05
CA ASN A 102 2.31 -23.54 14.70
C ASN A 102 1.34 -23.83 15.87
N ASN A 103 0.93 -22.79 16.58
CA ASN A 103 -0.01 -22.89 17.68
C ASN A 103 -1.49 -22.75 17.23
N HIS A 104 -1.78 -22.77 15.93
CA HIS A 104 -3.13 -22.62 15.36
C HIS A 104 -3.86 -21.30 15.74
N LEU A 105 -3.11 -20.27 16.13
CA LEU A 105 -3.61 -18.92 16.40
C LEU A 105 -3.70 -18.06 15.13
N LEU A 106 -2.98 -18.48 14.09
CA LEU A 106 -3.02 -17.90 12.75
C LEU A 106 -3.34 -19.01 11.74
N THR A 107 -4.24 -18.72 10.79
CA THR A 107 -4.56 -19.68 9.72
C THR A 107 -3.47 -19.69 8.65
N LEU A 108 -3.32 -20.81 7.93
CA LEU A 108 -2.42 -20.85 6.77
C LEU A 108 -2.78 -19.80 5.71
N HIS A 109 -4.06 -19.46 5.54
CA HIS A 109 -4.53 -18.36 4.71
C HIS A 109 -3.89 -17.03 5.10
N ASP A 110 -4.01 -16.65 6.38
CA ASP A 110 -3.54 -15.35 6.88
C ASP A 110 -2.01 -15.29 6.94
N TYR A 111 -1.36 -16.40 7.29
CA TYR A 111 0.09 -16.57 7.23
C TYR A 111 0.62 -16.38 5.81
N THR A 112 0.02 -17.08 4.84
CA THR A 112 0.42 -16.97 3.42
C THR A 112 0.22 -15.55 2.90
N LEU A 113 -0.89 -14.91 3.27
CA LEU A 113 -1.15 -13.52 2.88
C LEU A 113 -0.07 -12.58 3.44
N PHE A 114 0.29 -12.72 4.72
CA PHE A 114 1.32 -11.92 5.36
C PHE A 114 2.69 -12.13 4.69
N MET A 115 3.13 -13.39 4.57
CA MET A 115 4.42 -13.73 4.00
C MET A 115 4.52 -13.34 2.52
N LEU A 116 3.46 -13.55 1.74
CA LEU A 116 3.45 -13.16 0.32
C LEU A 116 3.58 -11.63 0.15
N THR A 117 2.80 -10.86 0.93
CA THR A 117 2.90 -9.39 0.92
C THR A 117 4.31 -8.91 1.33
N LEU A 118 4.93 -9.58 2.29
CA LEU A 118 6.30 -9.28 2.72
C LEU A 118 7.30 -9.57 1.61
N TYR A 119 7.30 -10.78 1.05
CA TYR A 119 8.31 -11.22 0.07
C TYR A 119 8.17 -10.58 -1.30
N LEU A 120 6.97 -10.24 -1.73
CA LEU A 120 6.77 -9.52 -2.99
C LEU A 120 6.99 -8.02 -2.84
N GLY A 121 6.87 -7.47 -1.62
CA GLY A 121 6.94 -6.05 -1.37
C GLY A 121 5.89 -5.24 -2.14
N ASP A 122 4.86 -5.89 -2.67
CA ASP A 122 3.81 -5.30 -3.49
C ASP A 122 2.79 -4.50 -2.65
N ARG A 123 1.81 -3.92 -3.31
CA ARG A 123 0.70 -3.31 -2.59
C ARG A 123 -0.30 -4.38 -2.17
N LYS A 124 -0.82 -4.32 -0.93
CA LYS A 124 -1.85 -5.27 -0.44
C LYS A 124 -3.00 -5.47 -1.43
N SER A 125 -3.40 -4.41 -2.16
CA SER A 125 -4.45 -4.48 -3.18
C SER A 125 -4.05 -5.30 -4.42
N GLU A 126 -2.77 -5.40 -4.72
CA GLU A 126 -2.21 -6.23 -5.79
C GLU A 126 -2.17 -7.69 -5.35
N THR A 127 -1.67 -7.97 -4.13
CA THR A 127 -1.76 -9.32 -3.52
C THR A 127 -3.21 -9.82 -3.45
N TYR A 128 -4.15 -8.96 -3.05
CA TYR A 128 -5.58 -9.33 -2.97
C TYR A 128 -6.20 -9.68 -4.32
N ALA A 129 -5.68 -9.12 -5.42
CA ALA A 129 -6.16 -9.37 -6.77
C ALA A 129 -5.56 -10.63 -7.41
N LEU A 130 -4.61 -11.30 -6.74
CA LEU A 130 -3.97 -12.49 -7.28
C LEU A 130 -4.98 -13.64 -7.45
N GLN A 131 -4.90 -14.29 -8.62
CA GLN A 131 -5.64 -15.49 -8.97
C GLN A 131 -4.64 -16.59 -9.34
N TRP A 132 -4.99 -17.85 -9.17
CA TRP A 132 -4.06 -18.97 -9.41
C TRP A 132 -3.48 -19.00 -10.83
N LYS A 133 -4.20 -18.50 -11.84
CA LYS A 133 -3.70 -18.39 -13.22
C LYS A 133 -2.51 -17.41 -13.38
N TYR A 134 -2.22 -16.57 -12.37
CA TYR A 134 -1.09 -15.64 -12.36
C TYR A 134 0.13 -16.21 -11.63
N ILE A 135 0.07 -17.46 -11.16
CA ILE A 135 1.17 -18.17 -10.50
C ILE A 135 1.65 -19.27 -11.45
N ASP A 136 2.88 -19.14 -11.94
CA ASP A 136 3.53 -20.18 -12.75
C ASP A 136 4.52 -20.95 -11.86
N PHE A 137 4.10 -22.14 -11.44
CA PHE A 137 4.89 -23.01 -10.57
C PHE A 137 6.09 -23.67 -11.28
N ASN A 138 6.08 -23.72 -12.62
CA ASN A 138 7.19 -24.29 -13.39
C ASN A 138 8.31 -23.27 -13.55
N LYS A 139 7.97 -22.00 -13.70
CA LYS A 139 8.90 -20.89 -13.88
C LYS A 139 9.20 -20.16 -12.57
N ASN A 140 8.56 -20.55 -11.48
CA ASN A 140 8.62 -19.84 -10.18
C ASN A 140 8.30 -18.34 -10.32
N THR A 141 7.22 -17.98 -11.03
CA THR A 141 6.86 -16.59 -11.24
C THR A 141 5.47 -16.24 -10.71
N VAL A 142 5.35 -15.01 -10.22
CA VAL A 142 4.09 -14.37 -9.81
C VAL A 142 3.86 -13.14 -10.68
N ARG A 143 2.69 -13.05 -11.32
CA ARG A 143 2.34 -11.95 -12.22
C ARG A 143 1.36 -11.00 -11.54
N LEU A 144 1.79 -9.76 -11.27
CA LEU A 144 0.98 -8.68 -10.73
C LEU A 144 0.41 -7.84 -11.88
N LYS A 145 -0.83 -8.07 -12.22
CA LYS A 145 -1.54 -7.39 -13.34
C LYS A 145 -2.69 -6.51 -12.86
N TYR A 146 -3.31 -6.88 -11.75
CA TYR A 146 -4.51 -6.23 -11.24
C TYR A 146 -4.36 -5.85 -9.76
N ALA A 147 -5.27 -4.99 -9.33
CA ALA A 147 -5.46 -4.62 -7.92
C ALA A 147 -6.95 -4.66 -7.59
N LEU A 148 -7.32 -4.89 -6.33
CA LEU A 148 -8.68 -4.69 -5.85
C LEU A 148 -8.84 -3.28 -5.30
N ASP A 149 -9.90 -2.58 -5.73
CA ASP A 149 -10.26 -1.29 -5.16
C ASP A 149 -10.93 -1.46 -3.77
N LYS A 150 -11.27 -0.34 -3.12
CA LYS A 150 -11.94 -0.37 -1.80
C LYS A 150 -13.31 -1.05 -1.81
N TYR A 151 -13.91 -1.25 -2.97
CA TYR A 151 -15.19 -1.95 -3.18
C TYR A 151 -14.98 -3.40 -3.66
N GLN A 152 -13.77 -3.94 -3.58
CA GLN A 152 -13.39 -5.27 -4.06
C GLN A 152 -13.55 -5.47 -5.57
N ARG A 153 -13.61 -4.40 -6.35
CA ARG A 153 -13.66 -4.47 -7.81
C ARG A 153 -12.25 -4.57 -8.37
N LYS A 154 -12.09 -5.47 -9.34
CA LYS A 154 -10.83 -5.68 -10.03
C LYS A 154 -10.53 -4.48 -10.95
N THR A 155 -9.39 -3.85 -10.73
CA THR A 155 -8.89 -2.71 -11.51
C THR A 155 -7.46 -3.02 -11.97
N HIS A 156 -6.96 -2.25 -12.93
CA HIS A 156 -5.54 -2.33 -13.28
C HIS A 156 -4.66 -1.80 -12.12
N THR A 157 -3.42 -2.28 -12.06
CA THR A 157 -2.42 -1.74 -11.13
C THR A 157 -2.20 -0.24 -11.36
N LYS A 158 -1.76 0.47 -10.35
CA LYS A 158 -1.43 1.90 -10.50
C LYS A 158 -0.36 2.08 -11.58
N GLY A 159 -0.68 2.85 -12.63
CA GLY A 159 0.21 3.06 -13.80
C GLY A 159 0.12 1.96 -14.86
N TRP A 160 -0.91 1.09 -14.83
CA TRP A 160 -1.17 0.05 -15.84
C TRP A 160 0.00 -0.94 -16.04
N LYS A 161 0.85 -1.07 -15.02
CA LYS A 161 1.97 -2.00 -15.08
C LYS A 161 1.50 -3.45 -14.93
N ASP A 162 2.02 -4.28 -15.80
CA ASP A 162 1.94 -5.74 -15.75
C ASP A 162 3.33 -6.24 -15.41
N THR A 163 3.52 -6.74 -14.20
CA THR A 163 4.84 -7.09 -13.67
C THR A 163 4.91 -8.57 -13.38
N VAL A 164 5.93 -9.24 -13.90
CA VAL A 164 6.25 -10.63 -13.57
C VAL A 164 7.45 -10.64 -12.62
N ILE A 165 7.23 -11.22 -11.44
CA ILE A 165 8.25 -11.31 -10.38
C ILE A 165 8.73 -12.77 -10.34
N GLN A 166 10.02 -12.97 -10.39
CA GLN A 166 10.66 -14.25 -10.07
C GLN A 166 10.59 -14.44 -8.55
N ALA A 167 9.74 -15.34 -8.09
CA ALA A 167 9.56 -15.60 -6.66
C ALA A 167 10.57 -16.64 -6.16
N PRO A 168 11.11 -16.49 -4.93
CA PRO A 168 11.99 -17.46 -4.34
C PRO A 168 11.24 -18.77 -4.01
N GLU A 169 11.97 -19.88 -3.95
CA GLU A 169 11.36 -21.21 -3.75
C GLU A 169 10.55 -21.29 -2.44
N VAL A 170 10.97 -20.60 -1.39
CA VAL A 170 10.21 -20.54 -0.13
C VAL A 170 8.79 -20.04 -0.32
N VAL A 171 8.61 -19.01 -1.18
CA VAL A 171 7.29 -18.46 -1.51
C VAL A 171 6.51 -19.45 -2.37
N MET A 172 7.16 -20.09 -3.34
CA MET A 172 6.48 -21.04 -4.22
C MET A 172 6.04 -22.29 -3.47
N THR A 173 6.82 -22.78 -2.52
CA THR A 173 6.45 -23.88 -1.64
C THR A 173 5.23 -23.51 -0.79
N LEU A 174 5.26 -22.37 -0.14
CA LEU A 174 4.12 -21.86 0.63
C LEU A 174 2.85 -21.73 -0.23
N LEU A 175 2.98 -21.26 -1.47
CA LEU A 175 1.86 -21.16 -2.40
C LEU A 175 1.31 -22.52 -2.83
N ARG A 176 2.14 -23.55 -2.98
CA ARG A 176 1.70 -24.93 -3.26
C ARG A 176 0.89 -25.49 -2.08
N GLU A 177 1.40 -25.33 -0.86
CA GLU A 177 0.70 -25.74 0.36
C GLU A 177 -0.64 -25.04 0.51
N TRP A 178 -0.65 -23.71 0.34
CA TRP A 178 -1.88 -22.95 0.42
C TRP A 178 -2.88 -23.32 -0.69
N LYS A 179 -2.42 -23.59 -1.91
CA LYS A 179 -3.29 -24.00 -3.01
C LYS A 179 -4.04 -25.29 -2.68
N SER A 180 -3.35 -26.26 -2.13
CA SER A 180 -3.94 -27.56 -1.71
C SER A 180 -4.94 -27.35 -0.57
N ALA A 181 -4.53 -26.61 0.47
CA ALA A 181 -5.40 -26.32 1.60
C ALA A 181 -6.65 -25.53 1.21
N GLN A 182 -6.51 -24.53 0.32
CA GLN A 182 -7.66 -23.78 -0.20
C GLN A 182 -8.60 -24.67 -1.01
N ALA A 183 -8.09 -25.59 -1.84
CA ALA A 183 -8.92 -26.50 -2.60
C ALA A 183 -9.79 -27.36 -1.66
N GLU A 184 -9.23 -27.88 -0.58
CA GLU A 184 -9.99 -28.63 0.43
C GLU A 184 -11.05 -27.76 1.15
N GLN A 185 -10.68 -26.52 1.51
CA GLN A 185 -11.63 -25.59 2.14
C GLN A 185 -12.80 -25.25 1.21
N LEU A 186 -12.52 -24.98 -0.07
CA LEU A 186 -13.54 -24.68 -1.08
C LEU A 186 -14.43 -25.87 -1.34
N LEU A 187 -13.89 -27.10 -1.37
CA LEU A 187 -14.66 -28.32 -1.55
C LEU A 187 -15.71 -28.51 -0.43
N LYS A 188 -15.36 -28.19 0.82
CA LYS A 188 -16.32 -28.20 1.95
C LYS A 188 -17.48 -27.22 1.73
N LEU A 189 -17.24 -26.14 0.98
CA LEU A 189 -18.25 -25.16 0.57
C LEU A 189 -18.96 -25.55 -0.76
N LYS A 190 -18.65 -26.73 -1.33
CA LYS A 190 -19.13 -27.20 -2.64
C LYS A 190 -18.68 -26.32 -3.80
N ILE A 191 -17.51 -25.69 -3.67
CA ILE A 191 -16.89 -24.84 -4.69
C ILE A 191 -15.65 -25.56 -5.23
N ILE A 192 -15.54 -25.64 -6.55
CA ILE A 192 -14.35 -26.19 -7.22
C ILE A 192 -13.35 -25.07 -7.44
N GLN A 193 -12.10 -25.29 -7.00
CA GLN A 193 -11.02 -24.36 -7.23
C GLN A 193 -10.68 -24.33 -8.75
N THR A 194 -10.72 -23.16 -9.35
CA THR A 194 -10.38 -22.93 -10.75
C THR A 194 -9.14 -22.04 -10.89
N PRO A 195 -8.53 -21.92 -12.07
CA PRO A 195 -7.46 -20.96 -12.31
C PRO A 195 -7.85 -19.50 -12.01
N ASP A 196 -9.15 -19.17 -12.12
CA ASP A 196 -9.68 -17.83 -11.83
C ASP A 196 -9.97 -17.59 -10.35
N GLN A 197 -9.80 -18.61 -9.48
CA GLN A 197 -9.98 -18.49 -8.04
C GLN A 197 -8.96 -17.49 -7.47
N TYR A 198 -9.44 -16.51 -6.68
CA TYR A 198 -8.56 -15.63 -5.91
C TYR A 198 -7.80 -16.42 -4.86
N LEU A 199 -6.53 -16.08 -4.66
CA LEU A 199 -5.71 -16.71 -3.62
C LEU A 199 -6.27 -16.45 -2.23
N PHE A 200 -6.79 -15.25 -2.01
CA PHE A 200 -7.25 -14.81 -0.69
C PHE A 200 -8.72 -14.43 -0.72
N THR A 201 -9.53 -15.22 -0.05
CA THR A 201 -10.98 -15.04 0.05
C THR A 201 -11.44 -15.24 1.49
N TYR A 202 -12.62 -14.75 1.81
CA TYR A 202 -13.26 -14.91 3.12
C TYR A 202 -14.76 -15.07 2.99
N SER A 203 -15.41 -15.50 4.07
CA SER A 203 -16.87 -15.50 4.17
C SER A 203 -17.34 -14.25 4.90
N LYS A 204 -18.30 -13.55 4.31
CA LYS A 204 -18.88 -12.35 4.92
C LYS A 204 -19.87 -12.71 6.03
N PRO A 205 -20.08 -11.83 7.03
CA PRO A 205 -21.13 -12.02 8.02
C PRO A 205 -22.54 -12.14 7.43
N SER A 206 -22.77 -11.61 6.22
CA SER A 206 -24.01 -11.74 5.45
C SER A 206 -24.30 -13.16 4.93
N GLY A 207 -23.35 -14.10 5.08
CA GLY A 207 -23.46 -15.46 4.58
C GLY A 207 -22.86 -15.69 3.19
N GLU A 208 -22.43 -14.64 2.50
CA GLU A 208 -21.69 -14.79 1.24
C GLU A 208 -20.33 -15.44 1.51
N VAL A 209 -20.03 -16.51 0.78
CA VAL A 209 -18.77 -17.27 0.90
C VAL A 209 -17.83 -17.00 -0.27
N ASN A 210 -16.54 -17.29 -0.09
CA ASN A 210 -15.51 -17.18 -1.13
C ASN A 210 -15.42 -15.78 -1.78
N CYS A 211 -15.69 -14.73 -1.01
CA CYS A 211 -15.54 -13.35 -1.45
C CYS A 211 -14.08 -12.92 -1.41
N PRO A 212 -13.59 -12.10 -2.36
CA PRO A 212 -12.27 -11.49 -2.25
C PRO A 212 -12.13 -10.72 -0.94
N VAL A 213 -10.95 -10.75 -0.31
CA VAL A 213 -10.71 -10.05 0.96
C VAL A 213 -10.94 -8.54 0.84
N HIS A 214 -11.52 -7.93 1.88
CA HIS A 214 -11.79 -6.48 1.90
C HIS A 214 -10.52 -5.65 2.12
N ALA A 215 -10.59 -4.36 1.78
CA ALA A 215 -9.44 -3.46 1.75
C ALA A 215 -8.59 -3.43 3.05
N ASP A 216 -9.21 -3.61 4.21
CA ASP A 216 -8.53 -3.55 5.51
C ASP A 216 -8.24 -4.92 6.13
N TYR A 217 -8.45 -6.01 5.37
CA TYR A 217 -8.30 -7.37 5.88
C TYR A 217 -6.93 -7.61 6.54
N LEU A 218 -5.84 -7.35 5.83
CA LEU A 218 -4.48 -7.55 6.35
C LEU A 218 -4.18 -6.60 7.53
N ASN A 219 -4.75 -5.38 7.55
CA ASN A 219 -4.62 -4.48 8.70
C ASN A 219 -5.21 -5.11 9.97
N TYR A 220 -6.40 -5.73 9.86
CA TYR A 220 -7.03 -6.42 11.00
C TYR A 220 -6.21 -7.62 11.47
N ARG A 221 -5.60 -8.38 10.53
CA ARG A 221 -4.73 -9.53 10.88
C ARG A 221 -3.46 -9.09 11.58
N ILE A 222 -2.76 -8.09 11.05
CA ILE A 222 -1.58 -7.49 11.68
C ILE A 222 -1.92 -6.98 13.09
N ASN A 223 -3.02 -6.26 13.25
CA ASN A 223 -3.46 -5.77 14.55
C ASN A 223 -3.81 -6.92 15.53
N ALA A 224 -4.38 -8.01 15.05
CA ALA A 224 -4.67 -9.17 15.88
C ALA A 224 -3.38 -9.87 16.36
N ILE A 225 -2.36 -10.00 15.50
CA ILE A 225 -1.04 -10.51 15.86
C ILE A 225 -0.40 -9.57 16.89
N LYS A 226 -0.38 -8.26 16.63
CA LYS A 226 0.17 -7.26 17.55
C LYS A 226 -0.49 -7.28 18.95
N LYS A 227 -1.77 -7.59 19.04
CA LYS A 227 -2.47 -7.76 20.32
C LYS A 227 -2.00 -8.98 21.11
N ARG A 228 -1.61 -10.08 20.43
CA ARG A 228 -1.05 -11.27 21.06
C ARG A 228 0.42 -11.07 21.44
N HIS A 229 1.14 -10.27 20.67
CA HIS A 229 2.57 -9.96 20.82
C HIS A 229 2.77 -8.45 20.99
N PRO A 230 2.45 -7.88 22.18
CA PRO A 230 2.49 -6.43 22.39
C PRO A 230 3.89 -5.82 22.32
N GLU A 231 4.94 -6.62 22.46
CA GLU A 231 6.36 -6.26 22.33
C GLU A 231 6.77 -5.90 20.90
N LEU A 232 6.12 -6.48 19.88
CA LEU A 232 6.47 -6.24 18.49
C LEU A 232 6.39 -4.75 18.10
N ALA A 233 7.24 -4.30 17.20
CA ALA A 233 7.16 -2.96 16.63
C ALA A 233 5.83 -2.75 15.87
N GLN A 234 5.35 -1.50 15.81
CA GLN A 234 4.12 -1.18 15.08
C GLN A 234 4.29 -1.47 13.58
N LEU A 235 3.33 -2.21 13.00
CA LEU A 235 3.35 -2.63 11.61
C LEU A 235 2.06 -2.27 10.88
N SER A 236 2.17 -2.08 9.57
CA SER A 236 1.05 -1.94 8.63
C SER A 236 1.45 -2.53 7.28
N PRO A 237 0.52 -2.87 6.38
CA PRO A 237 0.86 -3.37 5.05
C PRO A 237 1.75 -2.42 4.26
N HIS A 238 1.59 -1.12 4.46
CA HIS A 238 2.45 -0.13 3.82
C HIS A 238 3.87 -0.13 4.43
N LYS A 239 3.97 -0.29 5.74
CA LYS A 239 5.27 -0.42 6.43
C LYS A 239 5.98 -1.71 6.03
N LEU A 240 5.29 -2.85 5.81
CA LEU A 240 5.88 -4.07 5.23
C LEU A 240 6.59 -3.79 3.90
N ARG A 241 5.93 -3.08 3.01
CA ARG A 241 6.51 -2.71 1.72
C ARG A 241 7.73 -1.78 1.85
N HIS A 242 7.69 -0.82 2.78
CA HIS A 242 8.86 0.02 3.11
C HIS A 242 9.99 -0.83 3.66
N THR A 243 9.69 -1.76 4.58
CA THR A 243 10.65 -2.68 5.17
C THR A 243 11.32 -3.54 4.10
N TYR A 244 10.53 -4.13 3.18
CA TYR A 244 11.08 -4.87 2.05
C TYR A 244 12.09 -4.02 1.25
N ALA A 245 11.73 -2.79 0.89
CA ALA A 245 12.59 -1.89 0.12
C ALA A 245 13.88 -1.52 0.86
N THR A 246 13.76 -1.21 2.16
CA THR A 246 14.89 -0.82 3.01
C THR A 246 15.86 -1.98 3.20
N ILE A 247 15.38 -3.16 3.59
CA ILE A 247 16.21 -4.36 3.80
C ILE A 247 16.83 -4.82 2.48
N ALA A 248 16.09 -4.78 1.36
CA ALA A 248 16.66 -5.07 0.04
C ALA A 248 17.82 -4.11 -0.31
N ARG A 249 17.68 -2.83 0.03
CA ARG A 249 18.73 -1.83 -0.16
C ARG A 249 19.96 -2.13 0.72
N GLU A 250 19.76 -2.41 1.99
CA GLU A 250 20.82 -2.78 2.94
C GLU A 250 21.54 -4.06 2.51
N GLY A 251 20.80 -4.99 1.90
CA GLY A 251 21.33 -6.21 1.28
C GLY A 251 22.09 -6.00 -0.03
N GLY A 252 22.13 -4.75 -0.58
CA GLY A 252 22.90 -4.34 -1.75
C GLY A 252 22.11 -4.21 -3.05
N ALA A 253 20.77 -4.25 -3.03
CA ALA A 253 19.96 -3.98 -4.22
C ALA A 253 20.06 -2.51 -4.64
N ASN A 254 20.15 -2.25 -5.96
CA ASN A 254 20.16 -0.88 -6.47
C ASN A 254 18.71 -0.32 -6.59
N MET A 255 18.61 1.01 -6.72
CA MET A 255 17.32 1.72 -6.76
C MET A 255 16.42 1.29 -7.92
N ASN A 256 17.01 0.93 -9.07
CA ASN A 256 16.25 0.48 -10.24
C ASN A 256 15.64 -0.91 -9.98
N GLN A 257 16.41 -1.81 -9.39
CA GLN A 257 15.95 -3.15 -9.01
C GLN A 257 14.80 -3.04 -8.00
N ILE A 258 14.95 -2.22 -6.95
CA ILE A 258 13.90 -1.98 -5.96
C ILE A 258 12.66 -1.34 -6.60
N SER A 259 12.83 -0.32 -7.47
CA SER A 259 11.74 0.34 -8.17
C SER A 259 10.95 -0.64 -9.05
N ASN A 260 11.65 -1.52 -9.76
CA ASN A 260 11.03 -2.53 -10.61
C ASN A 260 10.28 -3.57 -9.77
N ALA A 261 10.87 -4.08 -8.70
CA ALA A 261 10.24 -5.02 -7.78
C ALA A 261 8.99 -4.43 -7.12
N LEU A 262 9.05 -3.16 -6.73
CA LEU A 262 7.92 -2.43 -6.15
C LEU A 262 6.88 -1.98 -7.21
N THR A 263 7.06 -2.29 -8.49
CA THR A 263 6.13 -1.86 -9.54
C THR A 263 5.90 -0.35 -9.60
N HIS A 264 6.91 0.47 -9.22
CA HIS A 264 6.80 1.92 -9.29
C HIS A 264 6.82 2.40 -10.74
N SER A 265 5.91 3.31 -11.08
CA SER A 265 5.89 3.98 -12.38
C SER A 265 6.94 5.08 -12.51
N ASP A 266 7.46 5.57 -11.36
CA ASP A 266 8.43 6.64 -11.27
C ASP A 266 9.45 6.33 -10.16
N ILE A 267 10.74 6.39 -10.50
CA ILE A 267 11.88 6.19 -9.59
C ILE A 267 11.87 7.23 -8.46
N SER A 268 11.35 8.44 -8.71
CA SER A 268 11.21 9.47 -7.67
C SER A 268 10.38 8.99 -6.49
N THR A 269 9.38 8.14 -6.74
CA THR A 269 8.58 7.49 -5.69
C THR A 269 9.43 6.53 -4.86
N THR A 270 10.43 5.88 -5.46
CA THR A 270 11.32 4.95 -4.76
C THR A 270 12.33 5.69 -3.87
N LYS A 271 12.78 6.88 -4.27
CA LYS A 271 13.70 7.72 -3.48
C LYS A 271 13.15 8.10 -2.11
N ILE A 272 11.83 8.14 -1.94
CA ILE A 272 11.17 8.40 -0.64
C ILE A 272 11.43 7.24 0.35
N TYR A 273 11.75 6.05 -0.15
CA TYR A 273 11.95 4.82 0.62
C TYR A 273 13.43 4.56 0.97
N VAL A 274 14.37 5.33 0.42
CA VAL A 274 15.79 5.01 0.53
C VAL A 274 16.61 6.24 0.89
N ASN A 275 17.13 6.25 2.10
CA ASN A 275 18.00 7.32 2.63
C ASN A 275 19.47 6.90 2.70
N THR A 276 20.02 6.18 1.70
CA THR A 276 21.44 5.76 1.73
C THR A 276 22.16 5.82 0.38
N PRO A 277 23.49 6.05 0.36
CA PRO A 277 24.28 6.22 -0.88
C PRO A 277 24.52 4.92 -1.67
N ASP A 278 24.87 5.10 -2.94
CA ASP A 278 25.05 4.09 -4.01
C ASP A 278 25.94 2.88 -3.70
N VAL A 279 25.42 1.64 -4.01
CA VAL A 279 26.28 0.48 -4.36
C VAL A 279 25.55 -0.71 -5.04
N VAL A 280 26.09 -1.25 -6.12
CA VAL A 280 26.34 -2.60 -6.69
C VAL A 280 25.23 -3.66 -6.87
N ASP A 281 25.27 -4.23 -8.09
CA ASP A 281 24.43 -5.26 -8.74
C ASP A 281 24.27 -6.60 -7.98
N LYS A 282 23.09 -6.81 -7.37
CA LYS A 282 22.56 -8.13 -6.98
C LYS A 282 21.04 -8.16 -7.13
N SER A 283 20.44 -9.35 -7.30
CA SER A 283 19.00 -9.45 -7.40
C SER A 283 18.32 -8.96 -6.12
N VAL A 284 17.16 -8.34 -6.23
CA VAL A 284 16.44 -7.75 -5.08
C VAL A 284 16.10 -8.82 -4.02
N PHE A 285 15.81 -10.04 -4.45
CA PHE A 285 15.52 -11.15 -3.52
C PHE A 285 16.74 -11.62 -2.77
N GLU A 286 17.88 -11.80 -3.46
CA GLU A 286 19.13 -12.18 -2.80
C GLU A 286 19.58 -11.12 -1.81
N ALA A 287 19.41 -9.85 -2.19
CA ALA A 287 19.70 -8.73 -1.32
C ALA A 287 18.79 -8.69 -0.10
N PHE A 288 17.49 -8.95 -0.28
CA PHE A 288 16.54 -9.03 0.82
C PHE A 288 16.84 -10.18 1.77
N GLN A 289 17.08 -11.40 1.25
CA GLN A 289 17.46 -12.55 2.06
C GLN A 289 18.79 -12.33 2.79
N LYS A 290 19.78 -11.74 2.10
CA LYS A 290 21.06 -11.41 2.71
C LYS A 290 20.94 -10.36 3.82
N GLY A 291 19.99 -9.43 3.68
CA GLY A 291 19.69 -8.44 4.70
C GLY A 291 19.07 -9.09 5.96
N LEU A 292 18.20 -10.07 5.80
CA LEU A 292 17.63 -10.86 6.91
C LEU A 292 18.69 -11.70 7.64
N ASN A 293 19.59 -12.32 6.90
CA ASN A 293 20.62 -13.21 7.46
C ASN A 293 21.82 -12.47 8.09
N LYS A 294 21.83 -11.15 8.15
CA LYS A 294 22.85 -10.37 8.85
C LYS A 294 22.61 -10.27 10.37
N CYS A 295 21.48 -10.78 10.83
CA CYS A 295 21.10 -10.78 12.25
C CYS A 295 21.43 -12.11 12.97
N ASP A 296 22.00 -13.08 12.24
CA ASP A 296 22.61 -14.31 12.79
C ASP A 296 24.15 -14.14 12.88
#